data_9d8787afb6b976ed14e2007dfa60db77
#
_entry.id   9d8787afb6b976ed14e2007dfa60db77
#
_cell.length_a   1.000
_cell.length_b   1.000
_cell.length_c   1.000
_cell.angle_alpha   90.00
_cell.angle_beta   90.00
_cell.angle_gamma   90.00
#
_symmetry.space_group_name_H-M   'P 1'
#
loop_
_entity.id
_entity.type
_entity.pdbx_description
1 polymer ?
#
loop_
_entity_poly.entity_id
_entity_poly.type
_entity_poly.pdbx_seq_one_letter_code
_entity_poly.pdbx_strand_id
1 'polypeptide(L)'
;MTGVQTCALPISAKMREMQEGKSQAEANKLSVALELQADFYAGVWTHYNQQMNNFLEDGDIDEALSAAHAVGDDAIQSKTQGRIVPESFTHGTSAQRKAWFMKGYKTGDINQGDTFAEIR
;
A
#
# COMPACT_ATOMS: atom_id res chain seq x y z
N MET A 1 -19.42 -3.55 -2.07
CA MET A 1 -18.24 -3.37 -2.91
C MET A 1 -17.57 -4.70 -3.18
N THR A 2 -18.14 -5.38 -4.12
CA THR A 2 -17.73 -6.76 -4.43
C THR A 2 -16.41 -6.83 -5.20
N GLY A 3 -16.10 -5.84 -6.06
CA GLY A 3 -14.89 -5.86 -6.88
C GLY A 3 -13.59 -5.83 -6.10
N VAL A 4 -13.51 -4.99 -5.06
CA VAL A 4 -12.31 -4.90 -4.22
C VAL A 4 -12.13 -6.17 -3.39
N GLN A 5 -13.22 -6.71 -2.83
CA GLN A 5 -13.16 -7.97 -2.08
C GLN A 5 -12.78 -9.15 -2.98
N THR A 6 -13.30 -9.19 -4.20
CA THR A 6 -12.99 -10.25 -5.15
C THR A 6 -11.51 -10.26 -5.52
N CYS A 7 -10.87 -9.07 -5.65
CA CYS A 7 -9.44 -8.98 -5.91
C CYS A 7 -8.59 -9.34 -4.68
N ALA A 8 -9.03 -8.95 -3.48
CA ALA A 8 -8.27 -9.16 -2.26
C ALA A 8 -8.20 -10.64 -1.84
N LEU A 9 -9.28 -11.41 -2.00
CA LEU A 9 -9.34 -12.81 -1.57
C LEU A 9 -8.31 -13.71 -2.28
N PRO A 10 -8.17 -13.70 -3.62
CA PRO A 10 -7.14 -14.47 -4.29
C PRO A 10 -5.73 -14.04 -3.90
N ILE A 11 -5.49 -12.74 -3.72
CA ILE A 11 -4.18 -12.21 -3.31
C ILE A 11 -3.84 -12.70 -1.90
N SER A 12 -4.79 -12.68 -0.97
CA SER A 12 -4.58 -13.15 0.40
C SER A 12 -4.28 -14.64 0.48
N ALA A 13 -4.96 -15.47 -0.31
CA ALA A 13 -4.69 -16.90 -0.38
C ALA A 13 -3.29 -17.17 -0.91
N LYS A 14 -2.90 -16.49 -2.00
CA LYS A 14 -1.55 -16.60 -2.57
C LYS A 14 -0.48 -16.13 -1.59
N MET A 15 -0.75 -15.08 -0.84
CA MET A 15 0.15 -14.58 0.20
C MET A 15 0.42 -15.64 1.27
N ARG A 16 -0.59 -16.36 1.71
CA ARG A 16 -0.41 -17.43 2.71
C ARG A 16 0.49 -18.53 2.19
N GLU A 17 0.32 -18.94 0.94
CA GLU A 17 1.21 -19.93 0.31
C GLU A 17 2.65 -19.44 0.25
N MET A 18 2.85 -18.18 -0.13
CA MET A 18 4.18 -17.58 -0.23
C MET A 18 4.85 -17.42 1.13
N GLN A 19 4.08 -17.25 2.19
CA GLN A 19 4.62 -17.09 3.55
C GLN A 19 4.98 -18.40 4.22
N GLU A 20 4.46 -19.53 3.73
CA GLU A 20 4.80 -20.85 4.27
C GLU A 20 6.29 -21.13 4.12
N GLY A 21 6.93 -21.59 5.21
CA GLY A 21 8.34 -21.89 5.23
C GLY A 21 9.27 -20.68 5.20
N LYS A 22 8.73 -19.47 5.28
CA LYS A 22 9.51 -18.24 5.29
C LYS A 22 9.83 -17.80 6.72
N SER A 23 10.94 -17.06 6.89
CA SER A 23 11.21 -16.39 8.15
C SER A 23 10.17 -15.30 8.42
N GLN A 24 10.07 -14.85 9.67
CA GLN A 24 9.14 -13.76 10.02
C GLN A 24 9.47 -12.47 9.24
N ALA A 25 10.75 -12.16 9.06
CA ALA A 25 11.17 -10.99 8.29
C ALA A 25 10.74 -11.09 6.82
N GLU A 26 10.89 -12.27 6.20
CA GLU A 26 10.44 -12.50 4.82
C GLU A 26 8.91 -12.43 4.71
N ALA A 27 8.19 -13.02 5.66
CA ALA A 27 6.73 -12.93 5.71
C ALA A 27 6.27 -11.49 5.87
N ASN A 28 6.96 -10.69 6.68
CA ASN A 28 6.65 -9.26 6.85
C ASN A 28 6.86 -8.49 5.55
N LYS A 29 7.90 -8.79 4.78
CA LYS A 29 8.12 -8.16 3.46
C LYS A 29 6.96 -8.43 2.50
N LEU A 30 6.43 -9.65 2.50
CA LEU A 30 5.27 -9.99 1.69
C LEU A 30 4.03 -9.24 2.14
N SER A 31 3.85 -9.07 3.45
CA SER A 31 2.75 -8.27 4.00
C SER A 31 2.86 -6.80 3.59
N VAL A 32 4.05 -6.22 3.65
CA VAL A 32 4.29 -4.85 3.17
C VAL A 32 3.93 -4.72 1.69
N ALA A 33 4.39 -5.66 0.86
CA ALA A 33 4.10 -5.62 -0.58
C ALA A 33 2.59 -5.67 -0.85
N LEU A 34 1.83 -6.45 -0.09
CA LEU A 34 0.37 -6.51 -0.21
C LEU A 34 -0.27 -5.17 0.15
N GLU A 35 0.17 -4.55 1.25
CA GLU A 35 -0.35 -3.25 1.66
C GLU A 35 -0.04 -2.16 0.63
N LEU A 36 1.17 -2.16 0.08
CA LEU A 36 1.56 -1.20 -0.96
C LEU A 36 0.74 -1.40 -2.23
N GLN A 37 0.38 -2.64 -2.56
CA GLN A 37 -0.49 -2.93 -3.68
C GLN A 37 -1.90 -2.37 -3.45
N ALA A 38 -2.41 -2.47 -2.23
CA ALA A 38 -3.69 -1.85 -1.87
C ALA A 38 -3.63 -0.32 -2.01
N ASP A 39 -2.54 0.30 -1.57
CA ASP A 39 -2.35 1.75 -1.75
C ASP A 39 -2.32 2.13 -3.24
N PHE A 40 -1.63 1.34 -4.06
CA PHE A 40 -1.59 1.55 -5.51
C PHE A 40 -2.99 1.47 -6.13
N TYR A 41 -3.75 0.45 -5.78
CA TYR A 41 -5.12 0.30 -6.31
C TYR A 41 -6.04 1.41 -5.83
N ALA A 42 -5.88 1.87 -4.59
CA ALA A 42 -6.62 3.03 -4.10
C ALA A 42 -6.30 4.29 -4.93
N GLY A 43 -5.04 4.45 -5.31
CA GLY A 43 -4.62 5.54 -6.21
C GLY A 43 -5.26 5.43 -7.60
N VAL A 44 -5.25 4.24 -8.19
CA VAL A 44 -5.89 3.97 -9.49
C VAL A 44 -7.40 4.27 -9.42
N TRP A 45 -8.06 3.79 -8.37
CA TRP A 45 -9.48 4.07 -8.16
C TRP A 45 -9.75 5.57 -8.08
N THR A 46 -8.93 6.29 -7.34
CA THR A 46 -9.05 7.74 -7.19
C THR A 46 -8.86 8.45 -8.53
N HIS A 47 -7.91 7.97 -9.34
CA HIS A 47 -7.66 8.50 -10.69
C HIS A 47 -8.94 8.47 -11.54
N TYR A 48 -9.56 7.30 -11.64
CA TYR A 48 -10.75 7.15 -12.48
C TYR A 48 -11.98 7.83 -11.88
N ASN A 49 -12.14 7.79 -10.58
CA ASN A 49 -13.26 8.43 -9.92
C ASN A 49 -13.17 9.95 -10.05
N GLN A 50 -11.97 10.52 -10.00
CA GLN A 50 -11.76 11.94 -10.24
C GLN A 50 -12.13 12.34 -11.69
N GLN A 51 -11.77 11.52 -12.68
CA GLN A 51 -12.14 11.76 -14.08
C GLN A 51 -13.66 11.74 -14.27
N MET A 52 -14.35 10.84 -13.60
CA MET A 52 -15.80 10.66 -13.79
C MET A 52 -16.62 11.68 -13.00
N ASN A 53 -16.21 12.03 -11.82
CA ASN A 53 -17.03 12.78 -10.88
C ASN A 53 -16.43 14.13 -10.45
N ASN A 54 -15.15 14.34 -10.71
CA ASN A 54 -14.41 15.56 -10.35
C ASN A 54 -14.73 16.01 -8.90
N PHE A 55 -14.63 15.07 -7.96
CA PHE A 55 -15.08 15.27 -6.59
C PHE A 55 -13.99 15.80 -5.64
N LEU A 56 -12.71 15.71 -6.04
CA LEU A 56 -11.60 16.17 -5.21
C LEU A 56 -11.40 17.67 -5.39
N GLU A 57 -11.20 18.34 -4.26
CA GLU A 57 -10.81 19.73 -4.22
C GLU A 57 -9.29 19.84 -4.05
N ASP A 58 -8.75 21.03 -4.28
CA ASP A 58 -7.34 21.30 -4.06
C ASP A 58 -6.99 21.02 -2.59
N GLY A 59 -5.97 20.21 -2.37
CA GLY A 59 -5.52 19.84 -1.02
C GLY A 59 -6.06 18.51 -0.50
N ASP A 60 -7.12 17.95 -1.08
CA ASP A 60 -7.68 16.67 -0.61
C ASP A 60 -6.67 15.54 -0.73
N ILE A 61 -5.89 15.50 -1.81
CA ILE A 61 -4.82 14.50 -1.99
C ILE A 61 -3.75 14.68 -0.91
N ASP A 62 -3.35 15.91 -0.62
CA ASP A 62 -2.34 16.19 0.40
C ASP A 62 -2.82 15.79 1.79
N GLU A 63 -4.09 16.01 2.10
CA GLU A 63 -4.68 15.56 3.37
C GLU A 63 -4.68 14.04 3.48
N ALA A 64 -5.07 13.34 2.42
CA ALA A 64 -5.06 11.88 2.37
C ALA A 64 -3.64 11.32 2.55
N LEU A 65 -2.66 11.94 1.89
CA LEU A 65 -1.26 11.55 2.00
C LEU A 65 -0.69 11.82 3.38
N SER A 66 -1.11 12.91 4.03
CA SER A 66 -0.72 13.22 5.40
C SER A 66 -1.26 12.19 6.39
N ALA A 67 -2.51 11.76 6.20
CA ALA A 67 -3.10 10.68 7.00
C ALA A 67 -2.35 9.36 6.79
N ALA A 68 -1.99 9.03 5.54
CA ALA A 68 -1.21 7.84 5.23
C ALA A 68 0.17 7.89 5.87
N HIS A 69 0.81 9.07 5.90
CA HIS A 69 2.10 9.26 6.58
C HIS A 69 2.00 8.90 8.06
N ALA A 70 0.94 9.34 8.74
CA ALA A 70 0.78 9.09 10.17
C ALA A 70 0.63 7.61 10.53
N VAL A 71 0.20 6.77 9.58
CA VAL A 71 -0.02 5.33 9.81
C VAL A 71 1.04 4.44 9.17
N GLY A 72 2.11 5.01 8.61
CA GLY A 72 3.26 4.23 8.14
C GLY A 72 4.03 3.62 9.30
N ASP A 73 4.62 2.44 9.09
CA ASP A 73 5.35 1.72 10.15
C ASP A 73 6.49 2.54 10.75
N ASP A 74 7.21 3.30 9.92
CA ASP A 74 8.30 4.15 10.38
C ASP A 74 7.81 5.26 11.32
N ALA A 75 6.71 5.91 10.98
CA ALA A 75 6.12 6.95 11.81
C ALA A 75 5.60 6.38 13.14
N ILE A 76 4.90 5.25 13.09
CA ILE A 76 4.38 4.57 14.28
C ILE A 76 5.52 4.13 15.20
N GLN A 77 6.54 3.45 14.67
CA GLN A 77 7.65 2.93 15.46
C GLN A 77 8.50 4.06 16.06
N SER A 78 8.76 5.11 15.29
CA SER A 78 9.48 6.28 15.80
C SER A 78 8.75 6.92 16.98
N LYS A 79 7.41 7.01 16.89
CA LYS A 79 6.57 7.63 17.90
C LYS A 79 6.40 6.76 19.16
N THR A 80 6.29 5.43 18.98
CA THR A 80 5.98 4.50 20.08
C THR A 80 7.20 3.86 20.71
N GLN A 81 8.27 3.62 19.95
CA GLN A 81 9.46 2.88 20.39
C GLN A 81 10.73 3.73 20.39
N GLY A 82 10.68 4.93 19.81
CA GLY A 82 11.85 5.80 19.68
C GLY A 82 12.89 5.33 18.66
N ARG A 83 12.63 4.22 17.94
CA ARG A 83 13.54 3.70 16.92
C ARG A 83 12.73 3.01 15.82
N ILE A 84 13.36 2.89 14.65
CA ILE A 84 12.76 2.25 13.47
C ILE A 84 13.44 0.90 13.24
N VAL A 85 12.62 -0.17 13.13
CA VAL A 85 13.10 -1.54 12.89
C VAL A 85 12.43 -2.07 11.60
N PRO A 86 13.08 -1.87 10.42
CA PRO A 86 12.46 -2.21 9.14
C PRO A 86 12.04 -3.68 9.00
N GLU A 87 12.76 -4.60 9.61
CA GLU A 87 12.46 -6.03 9.55
C GLU A 87 11.13 -6.39 10.20
N SER A 88 10.61 -5.52 11.07
CA SER A 88 9.32 -5.72 11.73
C SER A 88 8.16 -5.01 11.02
N PHE A 89 8.40 -4.34 9.91
CA PHE A 89 7.35 -3.65 9.17
C PHE A 89 6.36 -4.64 8.55
N THR A 90 5.08 -4.38 8.71
CA THR A 90 3.99 -5.15 8.10
C THR A 90 3.12 -4.31 7.17
N HIS A 91 3.23 -2.99 7.21
CA HIS A 91 2.43 -2.07 6.41
C HIS A 91 3.25 -1.19 5.47
N GLY A 92 4.57 -1.13 5.67
CA GLY A 92 5.47 -0.30 4.88
C GLY A 92 5.70 1.09 5.47
N THR A 93 6.69 1.77 4.92
CA THR A 93 7.01 3.14 5.36
C THR A 93 5.98 4.14 4.82
N SER A 94 5.90 5.28 5.47
CA SER A 94 5.06 6.39 5.00
C SER A 94 5.43 6.80 3.57
N ALA A 95 6.71 6.86 3.26
CA ALA A 95 7.20 7.23 1.92
C ALA A 95 6.80 6.19 0.87
N GLN A 96 6.92 4.90 1.18
CA GLN A 96 6.51 3.82 0.28
C GLN A 96 5.01 3.89 -0.01
N ARG A 97 4.20 4.03 1.02
CA ARG A 97 2.76 4.10 0.89
C ARG A 97 2.32 5.28 0.02
N LYS A 98 2.90 6.45 0.28
CA LYS A 98 2.66 7.65 -0.52
C LYS A 98 3.05 7.45 -1.98
N ALA A 99 4.25 6.91 -2.23
CA ALA A 99 4.76 6.71 -3.58
C ALA A 99 3.86 5.79 -4.40
N TRP A 100 3.42 4.67 -3.82
CA TRP A 100 2.56 3.72 -4.53
C TRP A 100 1.16 4.25 -4.77
N PHE A 101 0.56 4.94 -3.80
CA PHE A 101 -0.71 5.62 -4.01
C PHE A 101 -0.60 6.64 -5.16
N MET A 102 0.43 7.49 -5.13
CA MET A 102 0.63 8.51 -6.15
C MET A 102 0.89 7.92 -7.52
N LYS A 103 1.61 6.80 -7.60
CA LYS A 103 1.82 6.10 -8.86
C LYS A 103 0.49 5.64 -9.46
N GLY A 104 -0.38 5.06 -8.65
CA GLY A 104 -1.72 4.68 -9.10
C GLY A 104 -2.55 5.88 -9.51
N TYR A 105 -2.53 6.93 -8.73
CA TYR A 105 -3.29 8.15 -9.00
C TYR A 105 -2.85 8.85 -10.28
N LYS A 106 -1.54 8.95 -10.52
CA LYS A 106 -1.00 9.63 -11.70
C LYS A 106 -1.14 8.81 -12.97
N THR A 107 -0.97 7.50 -12.90
CA THR A 107 -0.98 6.64 -14.09
C THR A 107 -2.37 6.11 -14.43
N GLY A 108 -3.17 5.76 -13.44
CA GLY A 108 -4.41 5.04 -13.64
C GLY A 108 -4.22 3.69 -14.34
N ASP A 109 -3.02 3.14 -14.34
CA ASP A 109 -2.67 1.92 -15.07
C ASP A 109 -2.37 0.77 -14.09
N ILE A 110 -3.31 -0.16 -13.99
CA ILE A 110 -3.21 -1.30 -13.08
C ILE A 110 -2.01 -2.21 -13.38
N ASN A 111 -1.44 -2.15 -14.56
CA ASN A 111 -0.28 -2.97 -14.94
C ASN A 111 1.02 -2.46 -14.33
N GLN A 112 1.03 -1.28 -13.74
CA GLN A 112 2.22 -0.70 -13.11
C GLN A 112 2.30 -0.96 -11.60
N GLY A 113 1.44 -1.81 -11.07
CA GLY A 113 1.31 -2.06 -9.63
C GLY A 113 2.01 -3.30 -9.10
N ASP A 114 3.15 -3.67 -9.66
CA ASP A 114 3.90 -4.83 -9.19
C ASP A 114 4.74 -4.49 -7.95
N THR A 115 4.10 -4.48 -6.79
CA THR A 115 4.75 -4.20 -5.51
C THR A 115 5.58 -5.37 -4.99
N PHE A 116 5.47 -6.54 -5.62
CA PHE A 116 6.21 -7.75 -5.23
C PHE A 116 7.52 -7.93 -6.00
N ALA A 117 7.81 -7.06 -6.97
CA ALA A 117 8.96 -7.23 -7.87
C ALA A 117 10.30 -7.33 -7.13
N GLU A 118 10.48 -6.53 -6.07
CA GLU A 118 11.74 -6.48 -5.31
C GLU A 118 11.98 -7.70 -4.42
N ILE A 119 10.94 -8.50 -4.17
CA ILE A 119 11.02 -9.66 -3.28
C ILE A 119 10.84 -10.99 -3.99
N ARG A 120 10.74 -10.95 -5.31
CA ARG A 120 10.70 -12.16 -6.15
C ARG A 120 12.09 -12.58 -6.60
#